data_92a58145f30aadce76024d01613cc00a
#
_entry.id   92a58145f30aadce76024d01613cc00a
#
_cell.length_a   1.000
_cell.length_b   1.000
_cell.length_c   1.000
_cell.angle_alpha   90.00
_cell.angle_beta   90.00
_cell.angle_gamma   90.00
#
_symmetry.space_group_name_H-M   'P 1'
#
loop_
_entity.id
_entity.type
_entity.pdbx_description
1 polymer ?
#
loop_
_entity_poly.entity_id
_entity_poly.type
_entity_poly.pdbx_seq_one_letter_code
_entity_poly.pdbx_strand_id
1 'polypeptide(L)'
;LSVDDPLSPPGTSGRGDGAGESYFARVGYTYNDKYIAQFVFRRDGSSNFGPNNRFGNFPAVSAAWKVSDENFMKNITFINDLKLRAEYGISGNAGPGGAIYSNLYASPTVWGTGFLPSNFPNPNLKWEQDQSKNLGLDLHMFNFRVEVIADAYLKQISNLILPATGPEYLGGYVQGGYGGQLTWPQVNYGSMEDRGMGVTLNTVNISHKNFQWKTGFNFSIDKNKVLKIVSPINNQYYDQTNNRQAQFITEAGQPLSMITGYIAEGLFQNYKDITSHAIQTGSAANASPMIVNPTTGSWVGDIKYKDINGDGYVDQNDRTIIGNPWPKFTYNFTSTFSYKGFELNLFFTGVYGNQILNLTKYQYEFIPQGTGPYNNHFQGATNFAQPSSVNPADALTATLTNPGFNIPNAFVDANGNNRISQWNVESGSYLKLKTARISYRVPEKYLSNTHVLRGVVATFQVQNAFTITKYTGYDPEVGMYNYGGLNLAGMDEGRYPPSRSYTISIGLDF
;
A
#
# COMPACT_ATOMS: atom_id res chain seq x y z
N LEU A 1 25.83 30.47 3.68
CA LEU A 1 26.40 29.84 4.87
C LEU A 1 27.70 30.53 5.16
N SER A 2 27.73 31.49 6.11
CA SER A 2 28.95 32.08 6.57
C SER A 2 29.62 31.10 7.54
N VAL A 3 30.81 30.69 7.21
CA VAL A 3 31.62 29.77 8.01
C VAL A 3 32.15 30.41 9.30
N ASP A 4 31.85 31.69 9.53
CA ASP A 4 32.43 32.52 10.57
C ASP A 4 31.46 32.97 11.67
N ASP A 5 30.34 32.28 11.83
CA ASP A 5 29.45 32.53 12.98
C ASP A 5 29.98 31.74 14.21
N PRO A 6 30.56 32.40 15.22
CA PRO A 6 31.09 31.73 16.39
C PRO A 6 30.01 31.03 17.27
N LEU A 7 28.71 31.23 16.95
CA LEU A 7 27.60 30.57 17.62
C LEU A 7 27.08 29.38 16.82
N SER A 8 27.54 29.18 15.58
CA SER A 8 27.18 27.97 14.83
C SER A 8 28.09 26.81 15.29
N PRO A 9 27.51 25.64 15.61
CA PRO A 9 28.31 24.47 15.88
C PRO A 9 29.21 24.18 14.68
N PRO A 10 30.51 23.81 14.88
CA PRO A 10 31.41 23.50 13.78
C PRO A 10 30.78 22.46 12.88
N GLY A 11 30.79 22.73 11.58
CA GLY A 11 30.19 21.81 10.59
C GLY A 11 30.83 20.43 10.74
N THR A 12 30.02 19.44 11.06
CA THR A 12 30.46 18.04 11.12
C THR A 12 30.54 17.49 9.70
N SER A 13 31.76 17.24 9.23
CA SER A 13 31.97 16.47 8.00
C SER A 13 32.12 14.98 8.37
N GLY A 14 31.27 14.13 7.81
CA GLY A 14 31.36 12.68 7.91
C GLY A 14 31.84 12.09 6.59
N ARG A 15 32.80 11.17 6.64
CA ARG A 15 33.17 10.34 5.50
C ARG A 15 32.68 8.93 5.75
N GLY A 16 31.87 8.41 4.81
CA GLY A 16 31.45 7.02 4.80
C GLY A 16 32.03 6.30 3.59
N ASP A 17 32.74 5.21 3.82
CA ASP A 17 33.27 4.35 2.75
C ASP A 17 32.42 3.07 2.69
N GLY A 18 31.87 2.75 1.51
CA GLY A 18 31.14 1.53 1.23
C GLY A 18 31.85 0.74 0.12
N ALA A 19 31.90 -0.58 0.27
CA ALA A 19 32.45 -1.47 -0.74
C ALA A 19 31.49 -2.62 -1.02
N GLY A 20 31.40 -2.99 -2.30
CA GLY A 20 30.63 -4.16 -2.75
C GLY A 20 31.38 -4.85 -3.88
N GLU A 21 31.28 -6.18 -3.93
CA GLU A 21 31.78 -6.98 -5.05
C GLU A 21 30.79 -8.08 -5.41
N SER A 22 30.80 -8.50 -6.66
CA SER A 22 29.86 -9.50 -7.16
C SER A 22 30.52 -10.44 -8.14
N TYR A 23 30.31 -11.72 -7.96
CA TYR A 23 30.72 -12.78 -8.90
C TYR A 23 29.47 -13.48 -9.41
N PHE A 24 29.36 -13.71 -10.70
CA PHE A 24 28.24 -14.45 -11.28
C PHE A 24 28.66 -15.38 -12.38
N ALA A 25 27.92 -16.47 -12.52
CA ALA A 25 28.03 -17.42 -13.61
C ALA A 25 26.63 -17.82 -14.07
N ARG A 26 26.48 -18.03 -15.37
CA ARG A 26 25.24 -18.49 -15.99
C ARG A 26 25.54 -19.60 -16.99
N VAL A 27 24.82 -20.69 -16.88
CA VAL A 27 24.86 -21.82 -17.83
C VAL A 27 23.44 -22.05 -18.33
N GLY A 28 23.28 -22.10 -19.63
CA GLY A 28 22.02 -22.45 -20.29
C GLY A 28 22.23 -23.63 -21.22
N TYR A 29 21.29 -24.54 -21.23
CA TYR A 29 21.28 -25.70 -22.09
C TYR A 29 19.92 -25.92 -22.74
N THR A 30 19.92 -26.14 -24.06
CA THR A 30 18.70 -26.43 -24.82
C THR A 30 18.90 -27.76 -25.52
N TYR A 31 18.00 -28.73 -25.28
CA TYR A 31 18.02 -30.01 -25.93
C TYR A 31 16.84 -30.15 -26.89
N ASN A 32 17.15 -30.50 -28.14
CA ASN A 32 16.17 -30.64 -29.24
C ASN A 32 15.20 -29.45 -29.41
N ASP A 33 15.60 -28.26 -29.07
CA ASP A 33 14.76 -27.05 -29.03
C ASP A 33 13.48 -27.18 -28.18
N LYS A 34 13.32 -28.24 -27.40
CA LYS A 34 12.16 -28.56 -26.60
C LYS A 34 12.37 -28.39 -25.11
N TYR A 35 13.52 -28.87 -24.63
CA TYR A 35 13.85 -28.85 -23.19
C TYR A 35 14.90 -27.77 -22.95
N ILE A 36 14.55 -26.77 -22.20
CA ILE A 36 15.41 -25.64 -21.90
C ILE A 36 15.68 -25.63 -20.43
N ALA A 37 16.95 -25.60 -20.03
CA ALA A 37 17.34 -25.46 -18.63
C ALA A 37 18.38 -24.36 -18.47
N GLN A 38 18.28 -23.61 -17.39
CA GLN A 38 19.24 -22.58 -17.06
C GLN A 38 19.58 -22.63 -15.57
N PHE A 39 20.86 -22.48 -15.28
CA PHE A 39 21.36 -22.30 -13.93
C PHE A 39 22.12 -20.97 -13.85
N VAL A 40 21.84 -20.19 -12.80
CA VAL A 40 22.52 -18.96 -12.48
C VAL A 40 23.04 -19.05 -11.06
N PHE A 41 24.28 -18.70 -10.84
CA PHE A 41 24.86 -18.55 -9.52
C PHE A 41 25.43 -17.14 -9.37
N ARG A 42 25.05 -16.48 -8.30
CA ARG A 42 25.56 -15.16 -7.95
C ARG A 42 26.06 -15.16 -6.50
N ARG A 43 27.24 -14.60 -6.29
CA ARG A 43 27.82 -14.36 -4.97
C ARG A 43 28.10 -12.89 -4.84
N ASP A 44 27.46 -12.23 -3.87
CA ASP A 44 27.58 -10.81 -3.61
C ASP A 44 28.19 -10.56 -2.25
N GLY A 45 29.12 -9.61 -2.19
CA GLY A 45 29.76 -9.12 -0.98
C GLY A 45 29.38 -7.66 -0.69
N SER A 46 29.17 -7.32 0.58
CA SER A 46 28.88 -5.96 1.02
C SER A 46 29.58 -5.64 2.34
N SER A 47 30.15 -4.45 2.42
CA SER A 47 30.76 -3.90 3.65
C SER A 47 29.73 -3.62 4.75
N ASN A 48 28.43 -3.66 4.44
CA ASN A 48 27.33 -3.49 5.40
C ASN A 48 27.23 -4.65 6.41
N PHE A 49 27.96 -5.75 6.19
CA PHE A 49 27.92 -6.94 7.01
C PHE A 49 29.26 -7.27 7.63
N GLY A 50 29.21 -7.89 8.81
CA GLY A 50 30.41 -8.37 9.51
C GLY A 50 31.16 -9.45 8.71
N PRO A 51 32.43 -9.75 9.09
CA PRO A 51 33.32 -10.63 8.34
C PRO A 51 32.70 -11.99 7.97
N ASN A 52 31.93 -12.59 8.89
CA ASN A 52 31.35 -13.91 8.71
C ASN A 52 30.13 -13.96 7.77
N ASN A 53 29.48 -12.81 7.54
CA ASN A 53 28.24 -12.71 6.75
C ASN A 53 28.37 -11.75 5.56
N ARG A 54 29.60 -11.32 5.26
CA ARG A 54 29.87 -10.33 4.20
C ARG A 54 29.39 -10.80 2.84
N PHE A 55 29.48 -12.11 2.57
CA PHE A 55 29.09 -12.69 1.30
C PHE A 55 27.78 -13.47 1.40
N GLY A 56 26.85 -13.19 0.48
CA GLY A 56 25.66 -13.97 0.21
C GLY A 56 25.79 -14.82 -1.06
N ASN A 57 25.19 -16.00 -1.10
CA ASN A 57 25.14 -16.88 -2.25
C ASN A 57 23.70 -17.02 -2.73
N PHE A 58 23.48 -16.75 -4.01
CA PHE A 58 22.15 -16.62 -4.60
C PHE A 58 22.04 -17.49 -5.87
N PRO A 59 21.73 -18.79 -5.71
CA PRO A 59 21.46 -19.67 -6.84
C PRO A 59 20.07 -19.46 -7.40
N ALA A 60 19.93 -19.66 -8.73
CA ALA A 60 18.63 -19.74 -9.38
C ALA A 60 18.67 -20.81 -10.47
N VAL A 61 17.56 -21.52 -10.65
CA VAL A 61 17.37 -22.53 -11.68
C VAL A 61 16.02 -22.30 -12.36
N SER A 62 15.99 -22.43 -13.67
CA SER A 62 14.76 -22.44 -14.44
C SER A 62 14.77 -23.58 -15.45
N ALA A 63 13.58 -24.11 -15.70
CA ALA A 63 13.34 -25.12 -16.71
C ALA A 63 12.11 -24.74 -17.54
N ALA A 64 12.15 -25.00 -18.84
CA ALA A 64 11.01 -24.86 -19.72
C ALA A 64 10.91 -26.07 -20.65
N TRP A 65 9.66 -26.49 -20.89
CA TRP A 65 9.33 -27.57 -21.78
C TRP A 65 8.35 -27.09 -22.85
N LYS A 66 8.77 -27.14 -24.11
CA LYS A 66 7.89 -26.90 -25.25
C LYS A 66 7.11 -28.18 -25.57
N VAL A 67 5.96 -28.28 -24.92
CA VAL A 67 5.07 -29.45 -25.02
C VAL A 67 4.51 -29.58 -26.44
N SER A 68 4.23 -28.46 -27.10
CA SER A 68 3.72 -28.42 -28.49
C SER A 68 4.59 -29.14 -29.49
N ASP A 69 5.91 -29.22 -29.23
CA ASP A 69 6.87 -29.84 -30.17
C ASP A 69 6.98 -31.37 -29.99
N GLU A 70 6.22 -31.92 -29.03
CA GLU A 70 6.20 -33.35 -28.78
C GLU A 70 5.37 -34.13 -29.81
N ASN A 71 5.76 -35.41 -30.05
CA ASN A 71 5.10 -36.24 -31.06
C ASN A 71 3.62 -36.48 -30.73
N PHE A 72 3.25 -36.58 -29.45
CA PHE A 72 1.87 -36.78 -29.04
C PHE A 72 0.98 -35.54 -29.23
N MET A 73 1.57 -34.35 -29.40
CA MET A 73 0.85 -33.11 -29.65
C MET A 73 0.55 -32.84 -31.13
N LYS A 74 1.24 -33.51 -32.05
CA LYS A 74 1.13 -33.29 -33.52
C LYS A 74 -0.29 -33.40 -34.08
N ASN A 75 -1.15 -34.20 -33.43
CA ASN A 75 -2.55 -34.35 -33.85
C ASN A 75 -3.48 -33.29 -33.27
N ILE A 76 -2.98 -32.44 -32.39
CA ILE A 76 -3.75 -31.37 -31.73
C ILE A 76 -3.53 -30.07 -32.49
N THR A 77 -4.18 -29.92 -33.61
CA THR A 77 -3.91 -28.84 -34.59
C THR A 77 -4.37 -27.44 -34.13
N PHE A 78 -5.26 -27.35 -33.15
CA PHE A 78 -5.72 -26.07 -32.64
C PHE A 78 -4.74 -25.42 -31.64
N ILE A 79 -3.78 -26.16 -31.09
CA ILE A 79 -2.68 -25.66 -30.26
C ILE A 79 -1.49 -25.38 -31.16
N ASN A 80 -1.04 -24.13 -31.22
CA ASN A 80 0.10 -23.71 -32.02
C ASN A 80 1.42 -23.74 -31.23
N ASP A 81 1.37 -23.34 -29.96
CA ASP A 81 2.51 -23.37 -29.05
C ASP A 81 2.00 -23.62 -27.62
N LEU A 82 2.64 -24.53 -26.93
CA LEU A 82 2.39 -24.83 -25.53
C LEU A 82 3.73 -25.02 -24.82
N LYS A 83 4.01 -24.11 -23.89
CA LYS A 83 5.25 -24.15 -23.11
C LYS A 83 4.95 -24.08 -21.63
N LEU A 84 5.50 -25.00 -20.88
CA LEU A 84 5.49 -25.01 -19.42
C LEU A 84 6.81 -24.45 -18.89
N ARG A 85 6.74 -23.65 -17.86
CA ARG A 85 7.90 -23.06 -17.19
C ARG A 85 7.88 -23.36 -15.69
N ALA A 86 9.05 -23.66 -15.13
CA ALA A 86 9.23 -23.78 -13.68
C ALA A 86 10.53 -23.07 -13.28
N GLU A 87 10.44 -22.27 -12.23
CA GLU A 87 11.56 -21.45 -11.78
C GLU A 87 11.67 -21.53 -10.27
N TYR A 88 12.90 -21.59 -9.79
CA TYR A 88 13.26 -21.43 -8.40
C TYR A 88 14.51 -20.55 -8.30
N GLY A 89 14.49 -19.57 -7.44
CA GLY A 89 15.64 -18.71 -7.25
C GLY A 89 15.69 -18.11 -5.86
N ILE A 90 16.91 -17.80 -5.44
CA ILE A 90 17.18 -17.03 -4.23
C ILE A 90 17.84 -15.73 -4.67
N SER A 91 17.32 -14.61 -4.23
CA SER A 91 17.97 -13.31 -4.34
C SER A 91 18.26 -12.73 -2.97
N GLY A 92 19.27 -11.89 -2.88
CA GLY A 92 19.69 -11.24 -1.65
C GLY A 92 19.44 -9.75 -1.69
N ASN A 93 19.08 -9.19 -0.53
CA ASN A 93 19.02 -7.76 -0.32
C ASN A 93 19.93 -7.41 0.86
N ALA A 94 20.82 -6.44 0.66
CA ALA A 94 21.69 -5.92 1.73
C ALA A 94 20.90 -5.06 2.74
N GLY A 95 19.65 -4.70 2.41
CA GLY A 95 18.84 -3.82 3.23
C GLY A 95 19.49 -2.45 3.45
N PRO A 96 19.01 -1.71 4.45
CA PRO A 96 19.64 -0.45 4.84
C PRO A 96 21.01 -0.63 5.49
N GLY A 97 21.45 -1.88 5.68
CA GLY A 97 22.60 -2.20 6.49
C GLY A 97 22.32 -2.04 7.99
N GLY A 98 23.35 -2.14 8.78
CA GLY A 98 23.26 -1.92 10.22
C GLY A 98 24.64 -1.61 10.79
N ALA A 99 24.69 -1.08 11.98
CA ALA A 99 25.94 -0.86 12.67
C ALA A 99 26.54 -2.20 13.12
N ILE A 100 27.55 -2.67 12.40
CA ILE A 100 28.33 -3.87 12.78
C ILE A 100 29.31 -3.59 13.92
N TYR A 101 29.60 -2.31 14.13
CA TYR A 101 30.43 -1.80 15.22
C TYR A 101 29.69 -0.74 16.01
N SER A 102 30.08 -0.52 17.26
CA SER A 102 29.56 0.59 18.04
C SER A 102 30.11 1.91 17.52
N ASN A 103 29.23 2.82 17.15
CA ASN A 103 29.59 4.19 16.83
C ASN A 103 29.75 4.97 18.14
N LEU A 104 30.74 5.84 18.20
CA LEU A 104 30.94 6.73 19.33
C LEU A 104 30.52 8.15 18.93
N TYR A 105 29.80 8.82 19.82
CA TYR A 105 29.53 10.23 19.67
C TYR A 105 30.28 11.02 20.76
N ALA A 106 30.73 12.20 20.41
CA ALA A 106 31.41 13.10 21.34
C ALA A 106 30.37 13.79 22.23
N SER A 107 30.55 13.72 23.52
CA SER A 107 29.69 14.38 24.50
C SER A 107 30.53 15.33 25.35
N PRO A 108 30.15 16.61 25.49
CA PRO A 108 30.87 17.51 26.37
C PRO A 108 30.71 17.06 27.84
N THR A 109 31.82 17.05 28.54
CA THR A 109 31.86 16.79 29.99
C THR A 109 32.57 17.92 30.69
N VAL A 110 32.46 17.99 32.00
CA VAL A 110 33.21 19.00 32.81
C VAL A 110 34.73 18.85 32.72
N TRP A 111 35.18 17.70 32.24
CA TRP A 111 36.62 17.37 32.10
C TRP A 111 37.10 17.44 30.63
N GLY A 112 36.27 17.90 29.70
CA GLY A 112 36.57 17.93 28.27
C GLY A 112 35.61 17.04 27.47
N THR A 113 36.01 16.62 26.27
CA THR A 113 35.18 15.77 25.41
C THR A 113 35.24 14.32 25.83
N GLY A 114 34.15 13.74 26.26
CA GLY A 114 33.96 12.31 26.45
C GLY A 114 33.42 11.64 25.21
N PHE A 115 33.54 10.32 25.11
CA PHE A 115 32.97 9.52 24.03
C PHE A 115 32.00 8.47 24.60
N LEU A 116 30.81 8.45 24.05
CA LEU A 116 29.76 7.50 24.44
C LEU A 116 29.30 6.68 23.22
N PRO A 117 28.96 5.39 23.39
CA PRO A 117 28.39 4.61 22.31
C PRO A 117 27.03 5.19 21.93
N SER A 118 26.75 5.29 20.62
CA SER A 118 25.48 5.78 20.08
C SER A 118 24.53 4.68 19.64
N ASN A 119 25.03 3.44 19.56
CA ASN A 119 24.25 2.28 19.12
C ASN A 119 24.79 0.99 19.71
N PHE A 120 23.91 0.00 19.77
CA PHE A 120 24.31 -1.40 19.98
C PHE A 120 24.74 -2.01 18.64
N PRO A 121 25.95 -2.62 18.53
CA PRO A 121 26.39 -3.24 17.30
C PRO A 121 25.77 -4.63 17.10
N ASN A 122 25.64 -5.04 15.83
CA ASN A 122 25.32 -6.42 15.47
C ASN A 122 26.28 -6.96 14.40
N PRO A 123 27.43 -7.52 14.78
CA PRO A 123 28.38 -8.08 13.82
C PRO A 123 27.87 -9.33 13.11
N ASN A 124 26.78 -9.93 13.58
CA ASN A 124 26.18 -11.12 13.01
C ASN A 124 25.05 -10.83 12.01
N LEU A 125 24.82 -9.55 11.70
CA LEU A 125 23.86 -9.15 10.67
C LEU A 125 24.19 -9.80 9.34
N LYS A 126 23.20 -10.35 8.66
CA LYS A 126 23.33 -11.06 7.38
C LYS A 126 22.29 -10.60 6.36
N TRP A 127 22.49 -11.01 5.12
CA TRP A 127 21.62 -10.71 3.99
C TRP A 127 20.16 -11.14 4.24
N GLU A 128 19.23 -10.28 3.88
CA GLU A 128 17.84 -10.71 3.65
C GLU A 128 17.83 -11.65 2.45
N GLN A 129 17.00 -12.67 2.50
CA GLN A 129 16.85 -13.65 1.44
C GLN A 129 15.41 -13.68 0.93
N ASP A 130 15.28 -13.58 -0.37
CA ASP A 130 14.04 -13.71 -1.09
C ASP A 130 14.06 -14.98 -1.92
N GLN A 131 13.29 -15.99 -1.50
CA GLN A 131 13.12 -17.26 -2.20
C GLN A 131 11.87 -17.18 -3.06
N SER A 132 12.03 -17.29 -4.37
CA SER A 132 10.95 -17.24 -5.33
C SER A 132 10.77 -18.60 -6.01
N LYS A 133 9.52 -19.06 -6.10
CA LYS A 133 9.09 -20.24 -6.86
C LYS A 133 8.02 -19.78 -7.83
N ASN A 134 8.15 -20.11 -9.10
CA ASN A 134 7.18 -19.79 -10.13
C ASN A 134 6.88 -20.97 -11.02
N LEU A 135 5.60 -21.15 -11.36
CA LEU A 135 5.12 -22.06 -12.38
C LEU A 135 4.38 -21.26 -13.43
N GLY A 136 4.79 -21.38 -14.68
CA GLY A 136 4.24 -20.62 -15.80
C GLY A 136 3.75 -21.53 -16.93
N LEU A 137 2.75 -21.03 -17.62
CA LEU A 137 2.16 -21.62 -18.82
C LEU A 137 2.08 -20.54 -19.90
N ASP A 138 2.66 -20.80 -21.09
CA ASP A 138 2.49 -19.99 -22.30
C ASP A 138 1.74 -20.87 -23.32
N LEU A 139 0.58 -20.42 -23.78
CA LEU A 139 -0.29 -21.18 -24.67
C LEU A 139 -0.79 -20.30 -25.81
N HIS A 140 -0.52 -20.72 -27.05
CA HIS A 140 -1.05 -20.09 -28.26
C HIS A 140 -1.96 -21.07 -28.99
N MET A 141 -3.14 -20.61 -29.39
CA MET A 141 -4.16 -21.44 -30.04
C MET A 141 -4.78 -20.76 -31.25
N PHE A 142 -5.43 -21.57 -32.09
CA PHE A 142 -6.24 -21.12 -33.23
C PHE A 142 -5.49 -20.23 -34.21
N ASN A 143 -4.32 -20.68 -34.67
CA ASN A 143 -3.39 -19.94 -35.52
C ASN A 143 -2.96 -18.61 -34.88
N PHE A 144 -2.51 -18.67 -33.61
CA PHE A 144 -2.06 -17.53 -32.80
C PHE A 144 -3.14 -16.45 -32.58
N ARG A 145 -4.42 -16.81 -32.70
CA ARG A 145 -5.52 -15.88 -32.43
C ARG A 145 -5.85 -15.78 -30.96
N VAL A 146 -5.48 -16.76 -30.17
CA VAL A 146 -5.66 -16.75 -28.71
C VAL A 146 -4.32 -17.06 -28.07
N GLU A 147 -3.90 -16.17 -27.19
CA GLU A 147 -2.71 -16.33 -26.35
C GLU A 147 -3.16 -16.30 -24.87
N VAL A 148 -2.74 -17.30 -24.12
CA VAL A 148 -2.93 -17.38 -22.67
C VAL A 148 -1.56 -17.49 -22.01
N ILE A 149 -1.23 -16.56 -21.13
CA ILE A 149 -0.06 -16.64 -20.28
C ILE A 149 -0.58 -16.71 -18.85
N ALA A 150 -0.20 -17.75 -18.11
CA ALA A 150 -0.58 -17.91 -16.71
C ALA A 150 0.66 -18.19 -15.87
N ASP A 151 0.78 -17.49 -14.76
CA ASP A 151 1.85 -17.67 -13.78
C ASP A 151 1.26 -17.82 -12.39
N ALA A 152 1.82 -18.73 -11.59
CA ALA A 152 1.53 -18.86 -10.17
C ALA A 152 2.85 -18.84 -9.40
N TYR A 153 2.94 -17.99 -8.39
CA TYR A 153 4.18 -17.81 -7.66
C TYR A 153 3.98 -17.87 -6.15
N LEU A 154 5.06 -18.26 -5.50
CA LEU A 154 5.24 -18.17 -4.06
C LEU A 154 6.62 -17.56 -3.80
N LYS A 155 6.61 -16.41 -3.12
CA LYS A 155 7.77 -15.65 -2.73
C LYS A 155 7.86 -15.62 -1.21
N GLN A 156 8.98 -16.03 -0.63
CA GLN A 156 9.21 -16.02 0.80
C GLN A 156 10.43 -15.17 1.12
N ILE A 157 10.21 -14.08 1.83
CA ILE A 157 11.28 -13.23 2.31
C ILE A 157 11.61 -13.64 3.73
N SER A 158 12.87 -13.94 3.97
CA SER A 158 13.39 -14.37 5.27
C SER A 158 14.56 -13.50 5.69
N ASN A 159 14.89 -13.55 6.98
CA ASN A 159 15.95 -12.73 7.56
C ASN A 159 15.75 -11.22 7.34
N LEU A 160 14.50 -10.74 7.29
CA LEU A 160 14.22 -9.30 7.20
C LEU A 160 14.99 -8.55 8.28
N ILE A 161 15.67 -7.49 7.87
CA ILE A 161 16.46 -6.62 8.76
C ILE A 161 15.51 -5.61 9.39
N LEU A 162 15.28 -5.79 10.68
CA LEU A 162 14.37 -4.97 11.47
C LEU A 162 15.10 -4.42 12.69
N PRO A 163 14.74 -3.24 13.21
CA PRO A 163 15.24 -2.77 14.48
C PRO A 163 14.83 -3.72 15.60
N ALA A 164 15.76 -4.11 16.43
CA ALA A 164 15.45 -4.82 17.66
C ALA A 164 14.67 -3.88 18.60
N THR A 165 13.86 -4.45 19.46
CA THR A 165 13.20 -3.73 20.56
C THR A 165 13.71 -4.28 21.88
N GLY A 166 13.85 -3.42 22.87
CA GLY A 166 14.30 -3.81 24.19
C GLY A 166 13.79 -2.84 25.24
N PRO A 167 14.03 -3.13 26.52
CA PRO A 167 13.61 -2.26 27.61
C PRO A 167 14.20 -0.87 27.50
N GLU A 168 13.39 0.16 27.68
CA GLU A 168 13.78 1.57 27.54
C GLU A 168 14.96 1.95 28.48
N TYR A 169 15.06 1.30 29.64
CA TYR A 169 16.14 1.57 30.60
C TYR A 169 17.55 1.08 30.15
N LEU A 170 17.63 0.24 29.11
CA LEU A 170 18.90 -0.23 28.54
C LEU A 170 19.38 0.64 27.38
N GLY A 171 18.54 1.41 26.81
CA GLY A 171 18.80 2.27 25.69
C GLY A 171 17.51 2.57 24.98
N GLY A 172 17.25 3.80 24.69
CA GLY A 172 16.01 4.24 24.09
C GLY A 172 15.97 5.74 24.05
N TYR A 173 14.92 6.26 23.51
CA TYR A 173 14.67 7.68 23.36
C TYR A 173 14.61 8.38 24.74
N VAL A 174 15.63 9.13 25.13
CA VAL A 174 15.53 10.10 26.22
C VAL A 174 15.06 11.43 25.63
N GLN A 175 13.79 11.73 25.81
CA GLN A 175 13.22 13.01 25.42
C GLN A 175 13.80 14.12 26.31
N GLY A 176 14.58 14.99 25.71
CA GLY A 176 14.98 16.26 26.31
C GLY A 176 16.16 16.21 27.27
N GLY A 177 17.37 16.18 26.78
CA GLY A 177 18.55 16.62 27.51
C GLY A 177 19.71 15.62 27.60
N TYR A 178 20.85 16.04 27.31
CA TYR A 178 22.21 15.62 27.72
C TYR A 178 22.52 14.11 27.92
N GLY A 179 21.96 13.23 27.08
CA GLY A 179 22.31 11.82 27.10
C GLY A 179 22.20 11.24 25.70
N GLY A 180 23.27 10.67 25.17
CA GLY A 180 23.28 10.04 23.87
C GLY A 180 22.25 8.93 23.78
N GLN A 181 21.52 8.93 22.69
CA GLN A 181 20.53 7.90 22.40
C GLN A 181 21.26 6.65 21.92
N LEU A 182 21.25 5.58 22.72
CA LEU A 182 21.65 4.26 22.29
C LEU A 182 20.53 3.70 21.38
N THR A 183 20.81 3.61 20.09
CA THR A 183 19.89 2.99 19.15
C THR A 183 20.01 1.47 19.21
N TRP A 184 18.85 0.79 19.16
CA TRP A 184 18.81 -0.66 19.09
C TRP A 184 19.41 -1.19 17.81
N PRO A 185 20.08 -2.37 17.84
CA PRO A 185 20.69 -2.94 16.67
C PRO A 185 19.66 -3.40 15.64
N GLN A 186 20.05 -3.40 14.38
CA GLN A 186 19.32 -4.13 13.36
C GLN A 186 19.52 -5.64 13.54
N VAL A 187 18.46 -6.43 13.39
CA VAL A 187 18.49 -7.89 13.56
C VAL A 187 17.72 -8.57 12.42
N ASN A 188 18.17 -9.78 12.05
CA ASN A 188 17.51 -10.61 11.05
C ASN A 188 16.44 -11.47 11.72
N TYR A 189 15.27 -10.94 11.95
CA TYR A 189 14.23 -11.68 12.67
C TYR A 189 12.92 -11.84 11.91
N GLY A 190 12.60 -10.95 10.98
CA GLY A 190 11.33 -10.97 10.26
C GLY A 190 11.29 -11.98 9.12
N SER A 191 10.11 -12.47 8.81
CA SER A 191 9.81 -13.19 7.58
C SER A 191 8.41 -12.92 7.09
N MET A 192 8.23 -12.91 5.77
CA MET A 192 6.94 -12.73 5.13
C MET A 192 6.81 -13.62 3.90
N GLU A 193 5.60 -13.84 3.50
CA GLU A 193 5.22 -14.59 2.31
C GLU A 193 4.39 -13.69 1.41
N ASP A 194 4.64 -13.78 0.12
CA ASP A 194 3.81 -13.20 -0.93
C ASP A 194 3.50 -14.29 -1.95
N ARG A 195 2.22 -14.55 -2.19
CA ARG A 195 1.76 -15.56 -3.13
C ARG A 195 0.70 -15.00 -4.04
N GLY A 196 0.80 -15.37 -5.29
CA GLY A 196 -0.13 -14.86 -6.25
C GLY A 196 -0.25 -15.70 -7.49
N MET A 197 -1.18 -15.28 -8.33
CA MET A 197 -1.36 -15.79 -9.68
C MET A 197 -1.72 -14.66 -10.61
N GLY A 198 -1.21 -14.74 -11.84
CA GLY A 198 -1.54 -13.83 -12.91
C GLY A 198 -1.99 -14.60 -14.15
N VAL A 199 -2.99 -14.08 -14.85
CA VAL A 199 -3.44 -14.60 -16.14
C VAL A 199 -3.57 -13.46 -17.13
N THR A 200 -2.91 -13.61 -18.27
CA THR A 200 -3.05 -12.73 -19.43
C THR A 200 -3.75 -13.51 -20.54
N LEU A 201 -4.81 -12.93 -21.10
CA LEU A 201 -5.53 -13.46 -22.24
C LEU A 201 -5.52 -12.40 -23.35
N ASN A 202 -4.84 -12.67 -24.45
CA ASN A 202 -4.87 -11.84 -25.66
C ASN A 202 -5.62 -12.57 -26.76
N THR A 203 -6.52 -11.86 -27.45
CA THR A 203 -7.30 -12.48 -28.52
C THR A 203 -7.40 -11.60 -29.76
N VAL A 204 -7.39 -12.23 -30.92
CA VAL A 204 -7.79 -11.65 -32.21
C VAL A 204 -9.20 -12.16 -32.51
N ASN A 205 -10.21 -11.40 -32.06
CA ASN A 205 -11.61 -11.82 -32.16
C ASN A 205 -12.09 -11.86 -33.61
N ILE A 206 -11.81 -10.78 -34.34
CA ILE A 206 -12.15 -10.63 -35.75
C ILE A 206 -10.91 -10.12 -36.51
N SER A 207 -10.64 -10.74 -37.65
CA SER A 207 -9.58 -10.29 -38.58
C SER A 207 -10.07 -10.46 -39.99
N HIS A 208 -10.47 -9.33 -40.59
CA HIS A 208 -10.85 -9.21 -42.00
C HIS A 208 -10.02 -8.13 -42.67
N LYS A 209 -9.99 -8.09 -44.01
CA LYS A 209 -9.18 -7.15 -44.81
C LYS A 209 -9.27 -5.69 -44.34
N ASN A 210 -10.45 -5.24 -43.92
CA ASN A 210 -10.68 -3.84 -43.54
C ASN A 210 -11.05 -3.65 -42.07
N PHE A 211 -11.26 -4.71 -41.32
CA PHE A 211 -11.70 -4.64 -39.92
C PHE A 211 -10.96 -5.66 -39.06
N GLN A 212 -10.40 -5.18 -37.96
CA GLN A 212 -9.77 -6.03 -36.95
C GLN A 212 -10.26 -5.63 -35.56
N TRP A 213 -10.57 -6.63 -34.74
CA TRP A 213 -10.88 -6.45 -33.33
C TRP A 213 -10.02 -7.36 -32.48
N LYS A 214 -9.27 -6.76 -31.58
CA LYS A 214 -8.41 -7.44 -30.61
C LYS A 214 -8.84 -7.10 -29.20
N THR A 215 -8.70 -8.06 -28.28
CA THR A 215 -8.87 -7.81 -26.83
C THR A 215 -7.70 -8.37 -26.05
N GLY A 216 -7.36 -7.69 -24.98
CA GLY A 216 -6.40 -8.13 -23.96
C GLY A 216 -7.06 -8.05 -22.59
N PHE A 217 -6.90 -9.09 -21.80
CA PHE A 217 -7.38 -9.13 -20.42
C PHE A 217 -6.26 -9.62 -19.52
N ASN A 218 -5.97 -8.88 -18.45
CA ASN A 218 -5.05 -9.28 -17.40
C ASN A 218 -5.82 -9.37 -16.09
N PHE A 219 -5.54 -10.43 -15.34
CA PHE A 219 -6.11 -10.67 -14.02
C PHE A 219 -5.00 -11.08 -13.08
N SER A 220 -4.95 -10.50 -11.88
CA SER A 220 -3.94 -10.80 -10.87
C SER A 220 -4.54 -10.88 -9.48
N ILE A 221 -4.09 -11.87 -8.72
CA ILE A 221 -4.34 -12.02 -7.29
C ILE A 221 -2.99 -12.06 -6.60
N ASP A 222 -2.78 -11.17 -5.64
CA ASP A 222 -1.58 -11.10 -4.81
C ASP A 222 -1.98 -11.07 -3.34
N LYS A 223 -1.37 -11.91 -2.51
CA LYS A 223 -1.66 -12.02 -1.08
C LYS A 223 -0.36 -12.06 -0.30
N ASN A 224 -0.08 -10.98 0.41
CA ASN A 224 1.02 -10.93 1.34
C ASN A 224 0.59 -11.39 2.75
N LYS A 225 1.53 -11.94 3.50
CA LYS A 225 1.34 -12.38 4.88
C LYS A 225 2.64 -12.27 5.64
N VAL A 226 2.61 -11.66 6.80
CA VAL A 226 3.71 -11.67 7.76
C VAL A 226 3.73 -13.04 8.44
N LEU A 227 4.85 -13.76 8.33
CA LEU A 227 5.00 -15.08 8.97
C LEU A 227 5.60 -14.94 10.36
N LYS A 228 6.58 -14.05 10.50
CA LYS A 228 7.30 -13.84 11.76
C LYS A 228 7.78 -12.41 11.89
N ILE A 229 7.64 -11.84 13.07
CA ILE A 229 8.13 -10.52 13.45
C ILE A 229 8.45 -10.51 14.95
N VAL A 230 9.37 -9.67 15.42
CA VAL A 230 9.77 -9.58 16.84
C VAL A 230 8.60 -9.21 17.74
N SER A 231 7.88 -8.17 17.33
CA SER A 231 6.67 -7.66 17.97
C SER A 231 5.79 -7.00 16.92
N PRO A 232 4.49 -6.88 17.12
CA PRO A 232 3.65 -6.09 16.24
C PRO A 232 4.20 -4.69 16.04
N ILE A 233 4.24 -4.23 14.79
CA ILE A 233 4.66 -2.86 14.46
C ILE A 233 3.40 -2.02 14.33
N ASN A 234 3.24 -1.07 15.26
CA ASN A 234 2.18 -0.07 15.23
C ASN A 234 2.71 1.20 14.56
N ASN A 235 2.32 1.42 13.33
CA ASN A 235 2.65 2.62 12.58
C ASN A 235 1.56 3.66 12.83
N GLN A 236 1.95 4.82 13.36
CA GLN A 236 1.05 5.92 13.61
C GLN A 236 1.33 7.05 12.62
N TYR A 237 0.29 7.49 11.96
CA TYR A 237 0.27 8.76 11.25
C TYR A 237 -0.35 9.81 12.17
N TYR A 238 0.33 10.93 12.35
CA TYR A 238 -0.18 12.06 13.11
C TYR A 238 0.11 13.38 12.41
N ASP A 239 -0.92 14.03 11.93
CA ASP A 239 -0.85 15.39 11.37
C ASP A 239 -1.33 16.37 12.44
N GLN A 240 -0.38 17.05 13.08
CA GLN A 240 -0.68 18.04 14.12
C GLN A 240 -1.48 19.24 13.61
N THR A 241 -1.27 19.63 12.36
CA THR A 241 -1.90 20.81 11.76
C THR A 241 -3.41 20.62 11.60
N ASN A 242 -3.83 19.42 11.24
CA ASN A 242 -5.22 19.07 10.96
C ASN A 242 -5.82 18.12 12.01
N ASN A 243 -5.10 17.83 13.09
CA ASN A 243 -5.48 16.88 14.15
C ASN A 243 -5.94 15.52 13.61
N ARG A 244 -5.24 15.01 12.59
CA ARG A 244 -5.53 13.71 11.97
C ARG A 244 -4.66 12.65 12.58
N GLN A 245 -5.28 11.53 12.93
CA GLN A 245 -4.57 10.35 13.42
C GLN A 245 -5.01 9.13 12.62
N ALA A 246 -4.07 8.27 12.29
CA ALA A 246 -4.35 6.97 11.72
C ALA A 246 -3.39 5.95 12.32
N GLN A 247 -3.86 4.72 12.49
CA GLN A 247 -3.04 3.65 13.00
C GLN A 247 -3.10 2.45 12.06
N PHE A 248 -1.92 1.86 11.85
CA PHE A 248 -1.75 0.68 11.03
C PHE A 248 -0.97 -0.34 11.84
N ILE A 249 -1.35 -1.60 11.74
CA ILE A 249 -0.65 -2.69 12.39
C ILE A 249 -0.04 -3.64 11.36
N THR A 250 1.17 -4.09 11.67
CA THR A 250 1.83 -5.19 10.99
C THR A 250 2.15 -6.24 12.03
N GLU A 251 1.50 -7.39 11.94
CA GLU A 251 1.64 -8.48 12.90
C GLU A 251 1.69 -9.86 12.25
N ALA A 252 2.24 -10.83 12.96
CA ALA A 252 2.31 -12.21 12.46
C ALA A 252 0.91 -12.79 12.19
N GLY A 253 0.77 -13.44 11.05
CA GLY A 253 -0.50 -14.02 10.61
C GLY A 253 -1.36 -13.12 9.74
N GLN A 254 -1.11 -11.81 9.70
CA GLN A 254 -1.86 -10.82 8.94
C GLN A 254 -1.06 -10.28 7.74
N PRO A 255 -1.73 -9.65 6.76
CA PRO A 255 -1.08 -8.80 5.77
C PRO A 255 -0.34 -7.62 6.39
N LEU A 256 0.58 -7.02 5.62
CA LEU A 256 1.27 -5.80 6.02
C LEU A 256 0.31 -4.61 6.15
N SER A 257 0.56 -3.73 7.13
CA SER A 257 -0.07 -2.41 7.22
C SER A 257 -1.60 -2.45 7.24
N MET A 258 -2.19 -3.31 8.07
CA MET A 258 -3.64 -3.38 8.26
C MET A 258 -4.14 -2.13 8.99
N ILE A 259 -5.27 -1.59 8.55
CA ILE A 259 -5.90 -0.41 9.15
C ILE A 259 -6.52 -0.81 10.48
N THR A 260 -6.19 -0.11 11.57
CA THR A 260 -6.74 -0.36 12.91
C THR A 260 -7.56 0.82 13.42
N GLY A 261 -8.52 0.52 14.28
CA GLY A 261 -9.40 1.50 14.90
C GLY A 261 -10.49 0.83 15.72
N TYR A 262 -11.53 1.57 16.01
CA TYR A 262 -12.65 1.12 16.84
C TYR A 262 -13.79 0.56 15.96
N ILE A 263 -14.59 -0.33 16.57
CA ILE A 263 -15.87 -0.76 16.00
C ILE A 263 -16.97 0.14 16.54
N ALA A 264 -17.66 0.88 15.66
CA ALA A 264 -18.83 1.67 16.02
C ALA A 264 -20.09 0.82 15.88
N GLU A 265 -20.86 0.65 16.94
CA GLU A 265 -22.12 -0.13 16.95
C GLU A 265 -23.36 0.71 16.58
N GLY A 266 -23.18 2.00 16.34
CA GLY A 266 -24.22 2.96 16.02
C GLY A 266 -24.12 4.22 16.87
N LEU A 267 -25.26 4.89 17.08
CA LEU A 267 -25.37 6.08 17.91
C LEU A 267 -26.21 5.78 19.16
N PHE A 268 -25.87 6.40 20.27
CA PHE A 268 -26.70 6.35 21.47
C PHE A 268 -28.07 6.93 21.22
N GLN A 269 -29.14 6.19 21.56
CA GLN A 269 -30.52 6.55 21.27
C GLN A 269 -31.21 7.25 22.45
N ASN A 270 -30.83 6.92 23.69
CA ASN A 270 -31.46 7.43 24.91
C ASN A 270 -30.56 7.19 26.13
N TYR A 271 -30.96 7.68 27.28
CA TYR A 271 -30.25 7.57 28.56
C TYR A 271 -29.92 6.12 28.94
N LYS A 272 -30.89 5.19 28.77
CA LYS A 272 -30.67 3.79 29.14
C LYS A 272 -29.61 3.14 28.24
N ASP A 273 -29.60 3.47 26.96
CA ASP A 273 -28.61 2.96 26.01
C ASP A 273 -27.18 3.42 26.41
N ILE A 274 -27.03 4.67 26.88
CA ILE A 274 -25.78 5.20 27.38
C ILE A 274 -25.37 4.48 28.68
N THR A 275 -26.25 4.44 29.68
CA THR A 275 -25.89 3.95 31.02
C THR A 275 -25.70 2.44 31.14
N SER A 276 -26.23 1.66 30.18
CA SER A 276 -26.03 0.22 30.07
C SER A 276 -24.80 -0.16 29.23
N HIS A 277 -24.12 0.80 28.62
CA HIS A 277 -22.95 0.58 27.79
C HIS A 277 -21.65 0.68 28.59
N ALA A 278 -20.55 0.11 28.06
CA ALA A 278 -19.21 0.29 28.59
C ALA A 278 -18.80 1.78 28.62
N ILE A 279 -17.98 2.16 29.55
CA ILE A 279 -17.56 3.56 29.74
C ILE A 279 -16.63 4.00 28.61
N GLN A 280 -17.02 5.00 27.83
CA GLN A 280 -16.24 5.50 26.70
C GLN A 280 -15.43 6.76 27.00
N THR A 281 -15.77 7.47 28.08
CA THR A 281 -15.15 8.72 28.47
C THR A 281 -14.15 8.50 29.61
N GLY A 282 -12.94 9.01 29.44
CA GLY A 282 -11.87 8.89 30.41
C GLY A 282 -10.91 7.70 30.12
N SER A 283 -9.87 7.60 30.93
CA SER A 283 -8.98 6.43 30.93
C SER A 283 -9.45 5.40 31.95
N ALA A 284 -9.18 4.13 31.70
CA ALA A 284 -9.50 3.03 32.64
C ALA A 284 -8.95 3.25 34.07
N ALA A 285 -7.85 3.98 34.19
CA ALA A 285 -7.24 4.34 35.47
C ALA A 285 -8.06 5.36 36.29
N ASN A 286 -9.00 6.08 35.68
CA ASN A 286 -9.84 7.10 36.32
C ASN A 286 -11.32 6.77 36.19
N ALA A 287 -11.68 5.51 36.31
CA ALA A 287 -13.05 5.01 36.20
C ALA A 287 -14.03 5.77 37.09
N SER A 288 -14.71 6.73 36.52
CA SER A 288 -15.95 7.28 37.04
C SER A 288 -17.11 6.62 36.31
N PRO A 289 -18.28 6.47 36.90
CA PRO A 289 -19.44 5.99 36.14
C PRO A 289 -19.62 6.87 34.92
N MET A 290 -20.16 6.26 33.82
CA MET A 290 -20.39 6.97 32.55
C MET A 290 -21.12 8.28 32.81
N ILE A 291 -20.51 9.39 32.44
CA ILE A 291 -21.10 10.71 32.59
C ILE A 291 -22.07 10.93 31.42
N VAL A 292 -23.36 11.04 31.73
CA VAL A 292 -24.36 11.41 30.74
C VAL A 292 -24.49 12.94 30.72
N ASN A 293 -23.72 13.56 29.85
CA ASN A 293 -23.65 15.01 29.73
C ASN A 293 -23.17 15.41 28.33
N PRO A 294 -23.82 16.34 27.63
CA PRO A 294 -23.49 16.73 26.27
C PRO A 294 -22.15 17.46 26.13
N THR A 295 -21.57 17.95 27.21
CA THR A 295 -20.32 18.74 27.17
C THR A 295 -19.14 18.09 27.87
N THR A 296 -19.37 17.15 28.78
CA THR A 296 -18.32 16.52 29.59
C THR A 296 -18.34 15.00 29.56
N GLY A 297 -19.29 14.38 28.86
CA GLY A 297 -19.47 12.96 28.84
C GLY A 297 -20.05 12.46 27.50
N SER A 298 -20.79 11.35 27.55
CA SER A 298 -21.52 10.84 26.39
C SER A 298 -22.95 11.36 26.37
N TRP A 299 -23.49 11.59 25.19
CA TRP A 299 -24.85 12.08 25.00
C TRP A 299 -25.59 11.31 23.90
N VAL A 300 -26.88 11.51 23.83
CA VAL A 300 -27.72 10.98 22.76
C VAL A 300 -27.25 11.53 21.40
N GLY A 301 -27.04 10.64 20.44
CA GLY A 301 -26.47 10.98 19.15
C GLY A 301 -24.94 10.87 19.05
N ASP A 302 -24.25 10.54 20.13
CA ASP A 302 -22.83 10.20 20.10
C ASP A 302 -22.61 8.78 19.59
N ILE A 303 -21.40 8.51 19.06
CA ILE A 303 -21.03 7.18 18.61
C ILE A 303 -20.91 6.22 19.81
N LYS A 304 -21.51 5.05 19.67
CA LYS A 304 -21.38 3.92 20.55
C LYS A 304 -20.29 2.99 20.04
N TYR A 305 -19.14 2.96 20.71
CA TYR A 305 -18.02 2.09 20.34
C TYR A 305 -18.08 0.78 21.13
N LYS A 306 -17.68 -0.30 20.48
CA LYS A 306 -17.68 -1.64 21.07
C LYS A 306 -16.53 -1.80 22.07
N ASP A 307 -16.85 -2.29 23.26
CA ASP A 307 -15.92 -2.90 24.19
C ASP A 307 -15.60 -4.32 23.69
N ILE A 308 -14.38 -4.52 23.18
CA ILE A 308 -13.96 -5.77 22.56
C ILE A 308 -13.41 -6.75 23.57
N ASN A 309 -12.66 -6.27 24.57
CA ASN A 309 -12.04 -7.10 25.57
C ASN A 309 -12.98 -7.43 26.75
N GLY A 310 -14.12 -6.70 26.88
CA GLY A 310 -15.16 -6.96 27.88
C GLY A 310 -14.80 -6.48 29.28
N ASP A 311 -13.87 -5.51 29.41
CA ASP A 311 -13.44 -4.97 30.69
C ASP A 311 -14.35 -3.85 31.25
N GLY A 312 -15.36 -3.46 30.49
CA GLY A 312 -16.32 -2.40 30.83
C GLY A 312 -15.88 -1.00 30.43
N TYR A 313 -14.77 -0.86 29.73
CA TYR A 313 -14.24 0.40 29.23
C TYR A 313 -13.97 0.32 27.75
N VAL A 314 -14.10 1.45 27.03
CA VAL A 314 -13.69 1.57 25.64
C VAL A 314 -12.45 2.43 25.57
N ASP A 315 -11.30 1.79 25.51
CA ASP A 315 -10.00 2.44 25.49
C ASP A 315 -9.12 1.96 24.28
N GLN A 316 -7.82 2.18 24.35
CA GLN A 316 -6.91 1.78 23.28
C GLN A 316 -6.81 0.26 23.10
N ASN A 317 -7.19 -0.54 24.10
CA ASN A 317 -7.16 -2.01 24.06
C ASN A 317 -8.33 -2.57 23.23
N ASP A 318 -9.34 -1.74 22.90
CA ASP A 318 -10.48 -2.10 22.07
C ASP A 318 -10.24 -1.79 20.58
N ARG A 319 -9.03 -1.38 20.23
CA ARG A 319 -8.67 -1.22 18.83
C ARG A 319 -8.45 -2.57 18.19
N THR A 320 -9.00 -2.72 17.00
CA THR A 320 -8.86 -3.93 16.19
C THR A 320 -8.64 -3.61 14.73
N ILE A 321 -8.39 -4.62 13.91
CA ILE A 321 -8.30 -4.44 12.45
C ILE A 321 -9.70 -4.11 11.94
N ILE A 322 -9.83 -2.91 11.35
CA ILE A 322 -11.08 -2.41 10.77
C ILE A 322 -11.05 -2.34 9.24
N GLY A 323 -9.87 -2.52 8.62
CA GLY A 323 -9.75 -2.49 7.17
C GLY A 323 -8.51 -3.19 6.64
N ASN A 324 -8.64 -3.72 5.43
CA ASN A 324 -7.57 -4.33 4.66
C ASN A 324 -7.31 -3.49 3.39
N PRO A 325 -6.15 -2.82 3.27
CA PRO A 325 -5.84 -2.00 2.11
C PRO A 325 -5.46 -2.80 0.86
N TRP A 326 -5.22 -4.11 1.01
CA TRP A 326 -4.78 -4.96 -0.08
C TRP A 326 -5.96 -5.48 -0.90
N PRO A 327 -5.89 -5.40 -2.24
CA PRO A 327 -6.96 -5.86 -3.09
C PRO A 327 -7.11 -7.39 -3.05
N LYS A 328 -8.34 -7.87 -3.24
CA LYS A 328 -8.59 -9.30 -3.48
C LYS A 328 -8.11 -9.72 -4.85
N PHE A 329 -8.26 -8.84 -5.84
CA PHE A 329 -7.71 -8.99 -7.19
C PHE A 329 -7.66 -7.64 -7.91
N THR A 330 -6.81 -7.58 -8.93
CA THR A 330 -6.73 -6.49 -9.90
C THR A 330 -6.99 -7.01 -11.30
N TYR A 331 -7.50 -6.16 -12.18
CA TYR A 331 -7.77 -6.55 -13.56
C TYR A 331 -7.62 -5.38 -14.51
N ASN A 332 -7.19 -5.70 -15.73
CA ASN A 332 -7.11 -4.74 -16.81
C ASN A 332 -7.77 -5.33 -18.05
N PHE A 333 -8.40 -4.48 -18.84
CA PHE A 333 -9.03 -4.86 -20.10
C PHE A 333 -8.68 -3.85 -21.16
N THR A 334 -8.17 -4.34 -22.30
CA THR A 334 -7.88 -3.53 -23.49
C THR A 334 -8.75 -4.03 -24.63
N SER A 335 -9.36 -3.11 -25.37
CA SER A 335 -10.09 -3.41 -26.60
C SER A 335 -9.62 -2.48 -27.70
N THR A 336 -9.16 -3.08 -28.82
CA THR A 336 -8.66 -2.34 -29.98
C THR A 336 -9.46 -2.71 -31.21
N PHE A 337 -10.07 -1.71 -31.82
CA PHE A 337 -10.80 -1.81 -33.08
C PHE A 337 -10.06 -1.05 -34.18
N SER A 338 -9.77 -1.71 -35.30
CA SER A 338 -9.14 -1.07 -36.44
C SER A 338 -10.04 -1.21 -37.67
N TYR A 339 -10.33 -0.10 -38.36
CA TYR A 339 -11.17 -0.08 -39.55
C TYR A 339 -10.71 0.99 -40.54
N LYS A 340 -10.25 0.56 -41.71
CA LYS A 340 -9.89 1.46 -42.84
C LYS A 340 -9.03 2.68 -42.42
N GLY A 341 -7.98 2.46 -41.66
CA GLY A 341 -7.08 3.52 -41.17
C GLY A 341 -7.47 4.15 -39.84
N PHE A 342 -8.70 3.95 -39.37
CA PHE A 342 -9.09 4.29 -38.00
C PHE A 342 -8.67 3.19 -37.01
N GLU A 343 -8.21 3.59 -35.84
CA GLU A 343 -7.96 2.71 -34.70
C GLU A 343 -8.56 3.33 -33.43
N LEU A 344 -9.45 2.59 -32.78
CA LEU A 344 -9.97 2.91 -31.45
C LEU A 344 -9.36 1.96 -30.44
N ASN A 345 -8.65 2.49 -29.44
CA ASN A 345 -8.10 1.74 -28.32
C ASN A 345 -8.73 2.22 -27.02
N LEU A 346 -9.28 1.28 -26.26
CA LEU A 346 -9.87 1.51 -24.94
C LEU A 346 -9.13 0.67 -23.92
N PHE A 347 -8.59 1.32 -22.88
CA PHE A 347 -7.88 0.66 -21.80
C PHE A 347 -8.58 0.93 -20.47
N PHE A 348 -9.05 -0.14 -19.86
CA PHE A 348 -9.68 -0.16 -18.55
C PHE A 348 -8.75 -0.77 -17.52
N THR A 349 -8.77 -0.23 -16.32
CA THR A 349 -8.10 -0.81 -15.14
C THR A 349 -9.09 -0.87 -13.99
N GLY A 350 -8.97 -1.88 -13.16
CA GLY A 350 -9.82 -2.03 -12.00
C GLY A 350 -9.14 -2.75 -10.84
N VAL A 351 -9.61 -2.41 -9.66
CA VAL A 351 -9.20 -3.00 -8.38
C VAL A 351 -10.45 -3.41 -7.64
N TYR A 352 -10.42 -4.56 -7.00
CA TYR A 352 -11.55 -5.05 -6.24
C TYR A 352 -11.16 -5.56 -4.86
N GLY A 353 -11.93 -5.13 -3.86
CA GLY A 353 -11.93 -5.70 -2.51
C GLY A 353 -10.90 -5.11 -1.55
N ASN A 354 -10.16 -4.07 -1.95
CA ASN A 354 -9.35 -3.25 -1.04
C ASN A 354 -10.25 -2.27 -0.26
N GLN A 355 -9.74 -1.82 0.88
CA GLN A 355 -10.38 -0.80 1.71
C GLN A 355 -9.45 0.40 1.87
N ILE A 356 -10.06 1.58 1.97
CA ILE A 356 -9.37 2.87 2.10
C ILE A 356 -9.81 3.53 3.40
N LEU A 357 -8.85 3.97 4.18
CA LEU A 357 -9.07 4.88 5.30
C LEU A 357 -9.20 6.30 4.76
N ASN A 358 -10.43 6.83 4.74
CA ASN A 358 -10.75 8.15 4.23
C ASN A 358 -10.61 9.20 5.33
N LEU A 359 -9.43 9.80 5.46
CA LEU A 359 -9.17 10.87 6.43
C LEU A 359 -9.82 12.20 6.03
N THR A 360 -10.16 12.38 4.75
CA THR A 360 -10.93 13.54 4.28
C THR A 360 -12.34 13.50 4.84
N LYS A 361 -12.99 12.32 4.79
CA LYS A 361 -14.28 12.09 5.42
C LYS A 361 -14.22 12.34 6.94
N TYR A 362 -13.22 11.74 7.60
CA TYR A 362 -12.97 11.95 9.03
C TYR A 362 -12.90 13.44 9.39
N GLN A 363 -12.22 14.25 8.59
CA GLN A 363 -12.00 15.66 8.87
C GLN A 363 -13.21 16.56 8.55
N TYR A 364 -13.94 16.27 7.47
CA TYR A 364 -14.93 17.20 6.92
C TYR A 364 -16.38 16.75 7.09
N GLU A 365 -16.63 15.51 7.49
CA GLU A 365 -17.97 15.01 7.80
C GLU A 365 -18.34 15.23 9.26
N PHE A 366 -17.36 15.15 10.17
CA PHE A 366 -17.56 15.39 11.60
C PHE A 366 -17.21 16.84 11.97
N ILE A 367 -18.13 17.53 12.67
CA ILE A 367 -17.98 18.93 13.08
C ILE A 367 -17.91 19.00 14.61
N PRO A 368 -16.74 18.82 15.24
CA PRO A 368 -16.63 19.05 16.68
C PRO A 368 -16.64 20.56 16.96
N GLN A 369 -17.49 21.01 17.86
CA GLN A 369 -17.42 22.38 18.35
C GLN A 369 -16.08 22.61 19.08
N GLY A 370 -15.37 23.67 18.72
CA GLY A 370 -14.14 24.10 19.37
C GLY A 370 -12.83 23.77 18.66
N THR A 371 -12.84 23.01 17.57
CA THR A 371 -11.63 22.68 16.78
C THR A 371 -11.33 23.68 15.66
N GLY A 372 -11.65 24.94 15.86
CA GLY A 372 -11.28 26.06 14.98
C GLY A 372 -12.29 26.33 13.86
N PRO A 373 -12.53 27.61 13.56
CA PRO A 373 -13.58 28.05 12.63
C PRO A 373 -13.20 27.98 11.15
N TYR A 374 -12.12 27.32 10.78
CA TYR A 374 -11.47 27.54 9.49
C TYR A 374 -11.63 26.43 8.46
N ASN A 375 -12.31 25.31 8.81
CA ASN A 375 -12.48 24.21 7.87
C ASN A 375 -13.90 24.23 7.27
N ASN A 376 -13.97 24.22 5.95
CA ASN A 376 -15.21 23.93 5.25
C ASN A 376 -15.58 22.45 5.53
N HIS A 377 -16.90 22.19 5.60
CA HIS A 377 -17.44 20.86 5.80
C HIS A 377 -18.14 20.36 4.54
N PHE A 378 -18.26 19.04 4.41
CA PHE A 378 -19.09 18.46 3.36
C PHE A 378 -20.56 18.85 3.57
N GLN A 379 -21.30 19.02 2.49
CA GLN A 379 -22.73 19.33 2.56
C GLN A 379 -23.50 18.26 3.38
N GLY A 380 -23.09 16.99 3.31
CA GLY A 380 -23.66 15.91 4.11
C GLY A 380 -23.49 16.07 5.62
N ALA A 381 -22.48 16.82 6.06
CA ALA A 381 -22.22 17.07 7.49
C ALA A 381 -23.34 17.87 8.19
N THR A 382 -24.22 18.52 7.45
CA THR A 382 -25.40 19.19 8.02
C THR A 382 -26.50 18.20 8.45
N ASN A 383 -26.43 16.96 8.01
CA ASN A 383 -27.36 15.90 8.35
C ASN A 383 -26.82 15.04 9.50
N PHE A 384 -26.59 15.63 10.64
CA PHE A 384 -26.07 14.95 11.84
C PHE A 384 -27.21 14.49 12.78
N ALA A 385 -26.85 13.62 13.71
CA ALA A 385 -27.76 13.14 14.74
C ALA A 385 -28.27 14.30 15.61
N GLN A 386 -29.59 14.38 15.77
CA GLN A 386 -30.24 15.46 16.51
C GLN A 386 -30.90 14.91 17.77
N PRO A 387 -30.34 15.18 18.97
CA PRO A 387 -31.01 14.87 20.22
C PRO A 387 -32.21 15.82 20.42
N SER A 388 -33.25 15.36 21.09
CA SER A 388 -34.45 16.15 21.43
C SER A 388 -34.12 17.28 22.41
N SER A 389 -33.06 17.15 23.19
CA SER A 389 -32.53 18.19 24.08
C SER A 389 -31.00 18.04 24.22
N VAL A 390 -30.34 19.17 24.44
CA VAL A 390 -28.90 19.24 24.81
C VAL A 390 -28.70 19.81 26.21
N ASN A 391 -29.79 19.97 26.96
CA ASN A 391 -29.72 20.38 28.36
C ASN A 391 -29.39 19.16 29.24
N PRO A 392 -28.30 19.18 30.04
CA PRO A 392 -27.97 18.11 30.96
C PRO A 392 -29.09 17.71 31.92
N ALA A 393 -29.97 18.63 32.28
CA ALA A 393 -31.13 18.37 33.14
C ALA A 393 -32.16 17.42 32.49
N ASP A 394 -32.17 17.31 31.15
CA ASP A 394 -33.09 16.48 30.40
C ASP A 394 -32.50 15.10 30.09
N ALA A 395 -31.40 14.70 30.74
CA ALA A 395 -30.70 13.46 30.44
C ALA A 395 -31.62 12.23 30.40
N LEU A 396 -32.55 12.12 31.33
CA LEU A 396 -33.47 10.98 31.44
C LEU A 396 -34.51 10.91 30.31
N THR A 397 -34.81 12.04 29.68
CA THR A 397 -35.88 12.16 28.67
C THR A 397 -35.36 12.42 27.26
N ALA A 398 -34.09 12.79 27.14
CA ALA A 398 -33.44 13.01 25.84
C ALA A 398 -33.46 11.75 24.99
N THR A 399 -33.88 11.89 23.75
CA THR A 399 -33.90 10.83 22.74
C THR A 399 -33.40 11.34 21.41
N LEU A 400 -33.00 10.44 20.52
CA LEU A 400 -32.62 10.80 19.16
C LEU A 400 -33.87 11.04 18.32
N THR A 401 -33.98 12.24 17.72
CA THR A 401 -35.16 12.65 16.93
C THR A 401 -35.11 12.13 15.47
N ASN A 402 -33.89 11.82 14.98
CA ASN A 402 -33.63 11.35 13.63
C ASN A 402 -32.77 10.05 13.62
N PRO A 403 -33.29 8.90 14.07
CA PRO A 403 -32.52 7.67 14.32
C PRO A 403 -31.90 7.02 13.08
N GLY A 404 -32.24 7.47 11.87
CA GLY A 404 -31.66 6.96 10.61
C GLY A 404 -30.35 7.59 10.19
N PHE A 405 -29.82 8.58 10.93
CA PHE A 405 -28.55 9.23 10.62
C PHE A 405 -27.39 8.54 11.29
N ASN A 406 -26.24 8.50 10.58
CA ASN A 406 -25.02 7.85 11.02
C ASN A 406 -23.91 8.85 11.39
N ILE A 407 -24.11 10.15 11.15
CA ILE A 407 -23.16 11.18 11.54
C ILE A 407 -23.47 11.56 13.00
N PRO A 408 -22.48 11.52 13.90
CA PRO A 408 -22.70 11.86 15.30
C PRO A 408 -23.16 13.30 15.46
N ASN A 409 -23.62 13.63 16.65
CA ASN A 409 -24.02 15.01 16.93
C ASN A 409 -22.83 15.98 16.80
N ALA A 410 -23.11 17.25 16.43
CA ALA A 410 -22.11 18.27 16.13
C ALA A 410 -21.76 19.16 17.35
N PHE A 411 -21.98 18.67 18.57
CA PHE A 411 -21.67 19.40 19.79
C PHE A 411 -20.22 19.17 20.27
N VAL A 412 -19.93 19.47 21.53
CA VAL A 412 -18.61 19.22 22.09
C VAL A 412 -18.28 17.75 22.04
N ASP A 413 -17.12 17.39 21.51
CA ASP A 413 -16.68 15.98 21.35
C ASP A 413 -16.09 15.41 22.66
N ALA A 414 -16.86 15.46 23.74
CA ALA A 414 -16.45 14.88 25.01
C ALA A 414 -16.47 13.33 24.99
N ASN A 415 -17.29 12.75 24.13
CA ASN A 415 -17.38 11.31 23.90
C ASN A 415 -16.19 10.75 23.09
N GLY A 416 -15.48 11.60 22.34
CA GLY A 416 -14.45 11.17 21.42
C GLY A 416 -15.02 10.52 20.14
N ASN A 417 -16.04 11.14 19.56
CA ASN A 417 -16.66 10.69 18.28
C ASN A 417 -15.67 10.74 17.12
N ASN A 418 -14.58 11.51 17.26
CA ASN A 418 -13.51 11.64 16.29
C ASN A 418 -12.48 10.49 16.34
N ARG A 419 -12.77 9.36 17.01
CA ARG A 419 -11.91 8.18 16.94
C ARG A 419 -12.01 7.52 15.58
N ILE A 420 -10.87 7.11 15.03
CA ILE A 420 -10.85 6.30 13.79
C ILE A 420 -11.63 5.01 14.02
N SER A 421 -12.62 4.78 13.18
CA SER A 421 -13.49 3.60 13.24
C SER A 421 -13.79 3.08 11.84
N GLN A 422 -14.52 1.96 11.75
CA GLN A 422 -14.93 1.44 10.43
C GLN A 422 -15.79 2.42 9.62
N TRP A 423 -16.34 3.48 10.20
CA TRP A 423 -17.06 4.52 9.45
C TRP A 423 -16.14 5.34 8.54
N ASN A 424 -14.86 5.41 8.89
CA ASN A 424 -13.85 6.10 8.11
C ASN A 424 -13.23 5.18 7.04
N VAL A 425 -13.60 3.88 7.05
CA VAL A 425 -13.08 2.88 6.12
C VAL A 425 -14.10 2.59 5.04
N GLU A 426 -13.72 2.84 3.79
CA GLU A 426 -14.59 2.68 2.64
C GLU A 426 -14.04 1.64 1.66
N SER A 427 -14.91 1.16 0.76
CA SER A 427 -14.48 0.31 -0.34
C SER A 427 -13.63 1.10 -1.33
N GLY A 428 -12.39 0.65 -1.55
CA GLY A 428 -11.50 1.19 -2.59
C GLY A 428 -11.70 0.55 -3.96
N SER A 429 -12.74 -0.27 -4.14
CA SER A 429 -12.99 -0.95 -5.41
C SER A 429 -13.39 0.04 -6.50
N TYR A 430 -12.84 -0.13 -7.70
CA TYR A 430 -13.17 0.72 -8.83
C TYR A 430 -12.97 0.03 -10.19
N LEU A 431 -13.60 0.60 -11.21
CA LEU A 431 -13.31 0.40 -12.63
C LEU A 431 -13.10 1.78 -13.27
N LYS A 432 -11.95 1.95 -13.93
CA LYS A 432 -11.55 3.22 -14.56
C LYS A 432 -11.27 3.02 -16.04
N LEU A 433 -11.86 3.86 -16.90
CA LEU A 433 -11.40 4.01 -18.28
C LEU A 433 -10.17 4.92 -18.26
N LYS A 434 -9.00 4.29 -18.19
CA LYS A 434 -7.70 4.97 -18.04
C LYS A 434 -7.29 5.69 -19.30
N THR A 435 -7.55 5.06 -20.46
CA THR A 435 -7.21 5.65 -21.78
C THR A 435 -8.29 5.30 -22.79
N ALA A 436 -8.76 6.32 -23.50
CA ALA A 436 -9.53 6.19 -24.74
C ALA A 436 -8.79 6.95 -25.84
N ARG A 437 -8.32 6.23 -26.87
CA ARG A 437 -7.54 6.80 -27.96
C ARG A 437 -8.18 6.44 -29.30
N ILE A 438 -8.40 7.43 -30.14
CA ILE A 438 -8.77 7.25 -31.54
C ILE A 438 -7.67 7.83 -32.43
N SER A 439 -7.21 7.05 -33.38
CA SER A 439 -6.17 7.45 -34.33
C SER A 439 -6.69 7.24 -35.76
N TYR A 440 -6.26 8.08 -36.65
CA TYR A 440 -6.51 7.93 -38.10
C TYR A 440 -5.20 8.04 -38.88
N ARG A 441 -4.85 6.96 -39.56
CA ARG A 441 -3.72 6.94 -40.51
C ARG A 441 -4.23 7.29 -41.91
N VAL A 442 -3.72 8.37 -42.43
CA VAL A 442 -4.05 8.79 -43.81
C VAL A 442 -3.51 7.74 -44.78
N PRO A 443 -4.34 7.22 -45.70
CA PRO A 443 -3.90 6.25 -46.70
C PRO A 443 -2.82 6.83 -47.64
N GLU A 444 -1.79 6.04 -47.95
CA GLU A 444 -0.64 6.43 -48.75
C GLU A 444 -1.03 7.05 -50.13
N LYS A 445 -2.12 6.59 -50.74
CA LYS A 445 -2.63 7.12 -51.99
C LYS A 445 -2.91 8.63 -51.98
N TYR A 446 -3.16 9.23 -50.80
CA TYR A 446 -3.35 10.68 -50.66
C TYR A 446 -2.04 11.42 -50.39
N LEU A 447 -0.96 10.69 -50.06
CA LEU A 447 0.36 11.25 -49.75
C LEU A 447 1.35 11.11 -50.91
N SER A 448 1.05 10.25 -51.89
CA SER A 448 1.94 9.94 -53.02
C SER A 448 2.39 11.18 -53.84
N ASN A 449 1.60 12.24 -53.87
CA ASN A 449 1.93 13.47 -54.57
C ASN A 449 2.84 14.44 -53.79
N THR A 450 3.08 14.16 -52.49
CA THR A 450 3.88 15.07 -51.62
C THR A 450 5.38 14.87 -51.79
N HIS A 451 5.83 13.70 -52.32
CA HIS A 451 7.23 13.27 -52.48
C HIS A 451 8.09 13.32 -51.20
N VAL A 452 7.56 13.86 -50.07
CA VAL A 452 8.25 14.09 -48.82
C VAL A 452 7.62 13.28 -47.68
N LEU A 453 6.28 13.24 -47.64
CA LEU A 453 5.55 12.56 -46.54
C LEU A 453 5.25 11.10 -46.90
N ARG A 454 5.70 10.17 -46.07
CA ARG A 454 5.43 8.72 -46.17
C ARG A 454 4.24 8.30 -45.32
N GLY A 455 3.95 9.04 -44.27
CA GLY A 455 2.84 8.75 -43.38
C GLY A 455 2.35 9.97 -42.63
N VAL A 456 1.04 10.02 -42.37
CA VAL A 456 0.40 11.02 -41.51
C VAL A 456 -0.55 10.28 -40.59
N VAL A 457 -0.41 10.48 -39.29
CA VAL A 457 -1.31 9.89 -38.27
C VAL A 457 -1.84 11.02 -37.37
N ALA A 458 -3.14 11.21 -37.37
CA ALA A 458 -3.81 12.09 -36.42
C ALA A 458 -4.35 11.26 -35.23
N THR A 459 -4.11 11.70 -34.03
CA THR A 459 -4.55 10.99 -32.82
C THR A 459 -5.25 11.95 -31.87
N PHE A 460 -6.39 11.50 -31.31
CA PHE A 460 -7.05 12.12 -30.16
C PHE A 460 -7.10 11.13 -29.02
N GLN A 461 -6.65 11.55 -27.84
CA GLN A 461 -6.60 10.71 -26.64
C GLN A 461 -7.21 11.42 -25.44
N VAL A 462 -7.99 10.68 -24.70
CA VAL A 462 -8.49 11.07 -23.36
C VAL A 462 -7.87 10.14 -22.33
N GLN A 463 -7.25 10.73 -21.30
CA GLN A 463 -6.77 9.99 -20.13
C GLN A 463 -7.69 10.23 -18.94
N ASN A 464 -7.85 9.23 -18.07
CA ASN A 464 -8.73 9.25 -16.90
C ASN A 464 -10.16 9.68 -17.25
N ALA A 465 -10.73 9.07 -18.32
CA ALA A 465 -12.00 9.50 -18.90
C ALA A 465 -13.15 9.42 -17.89
N PHE A 466 -13.25 8.32 -17.14
CA PHE A 466 -14.19 8.18 -16.03
C PHE A 466 -13.75 7.07 -15.06
N THR A 467 -14.28 7.16 -13.84
CA THR A 467 -14.12 6.15 -12.77
C THR A 467 -15.48 5.76 -12.23
N ILE A 468 -15.73 4.47 -12.12
CA ILE A 468 -16.93 3.89 -11.48
C ILE A 468 -16.45 3.34 -10.14
N THR A 469 -16.95 3.90 -9.03
CA THR A 469 -16.58 3.52 -7.67
C THR A 469 -17.69 3.87 -6.69
N LYS A 470 -17.67 3.24 -5.51
CA LYS A 470 -18.48 3.62 -4.34
C LYS A 470 -17.67 4.46 -3.34
N TYR A 471 -16.38 4.68 -3.59
CA TYR A 471 -15.55 5.51 -2.76
C TYR A 471 -16.01 6.98 -2.81
N THR A 472 -16.12 7.62 -1.65
CA THR A 472 -16.65 8.99 -1.54
C THR A 472 -15.58 10.07 -1.59
N GLY A 473 -14.29 9.70 -1.47
CA GLY A 473 -13.16 10.63 -1.65
C GLY A 473 -12.91 11.00 -3.12
N TYR A 474 -11.84 11.73 -3.38
CA TYR A 474 -11.55 12.28 -4.71
C TYR A 474 -11.22 11.21 -5.75
N ASP A 475 -10.39 10.23 -5.41
CA ASP A 475 -9.99 9.14 -6.31
C ASP A 475 -9.66 7.88 -5.50
N PRO A 476 -10.22 6.69 -5.85
CA PRO A 476 -9.93 5.44 -5.16
C PRO A 476 -8.53 4.88 -5.44
N GLU A 477 -7.78 5.45 -6.39
CA GLU A 477 -6.41 5.04 -6.75
C GLU A 477 -5.39 5.64 -5.75
N VAL A 478 -5.60 5.37 -4.45
CA VAL A 478 -4.86 6.00 -3.36
C VAL A 478 -3.41 5.53 -3.26
N GLY A 479 -3.13 4.24 -3.47
CA GLY A 479 -1.78 3.67 -3.41
C GLY A 479 -1.18 3.65 -2.00
N MET A 480 0.15 3.82 -1.93
CA MET A 480 0.90 3.91 -0.67
C MET A 480 1.24 5.36 -0.34
N TYR A 481 1.17 5.69 0.93
CA TYR A 481 1.61 6.98 1.48
C TYR A 481 2.89 6.78 2.28
N ASN A 482 3.94 7.54 1.96
CA ASN A 482 5.18 7.53 2.73
C ASN A 482 5.16 8.66 3.77
N TYR A 483 5.15 8.31 5.03
CA TYR A 483 5.21 9.24 6.15
C TYR A 483 6.36 8.88 7.08
N GLY A 484 7.36 9.77 7.18
CA GLY A 484 8.50 9.52 8.07
C GLY A 484 9.27 8.23 7.80
N GLY A 485 9.30 7.74 6.55
CA GLY A 485 9.91 6.46 6.16
C GLY A 485 8.96 5.26 6.30
N LEU A 486 7.73 5.46 6.77
CA LEU A 486 6.70 4.42 6.88
C LEU A 486 5.84 4.40 5.61
N ASN A 487 5.68 3.23 5.02
CA ASN A 487 4.79 3.03 3.88
C ASN A 487 3.42 2.57 4.37
N LEU A 488 2.44 3.47 4.33
CA LEU A 488 1.06 3.25 4.77
C LEU A 488 0.18 3.01 3.55
N ALA A 489 -0.36 1.81 3.43
CA ALA A 489 -1.22 1.43 2.30
C ALA A 489 -2.67 1.84 2.57
N GLY A 490 -3.36 2.35 1.52
CA GLY A 490 -4.79 2.64 1.59
C GLY A 490 -5.18 3.80 2.51
N MET A 491 -4.30 4.76 2.75
CA MET A 491 -4.61 5.98 3.49
C MET A 491 -4.82 7.15 2.52
N ASP A 492 -6.00 7.75 2.56
CA ASP A 492 -6.33 8.97 1.79
C ASP A 492 -6.48 10.18 2.71
N GLU A 493 -5.54 11.09 2.62
CA GLU A 493 -5.54 12.37 3.34
C GLU A 493 -6.06 13.54 2.51
N GLY A 494 -6.71 13.27 1.38
CA GLY A 494 -7.20 14.27 0.44
C GLY A 494 -6.22 14.55 -0.68
N ARG A 495 -5.56 13.52 -1.22
CA ARG A 495 -4.65 13.63 -2.36
C ARG A 495 -5.36 14.25 -3.55
N TYR A 496 -4.64 15.13 -4.24
CA TYR A 496 -5.16 15.70 -5.47
C TYR A 496 -5.39 14.58 -6.51
N PRO A 497 -6.62 14.48 -7.06
CA PRO A 497 -6.95 13.41 -7.99
C PRO A 497 -6.20 13.60 -9.32
N PRO A 498 -5.86 12.50 -10.03
CA PRO A 498 -5.27 12.61 -11.35
C PRO A 498 -6.24 13.33 -12.31
N SER A 499 -5.73 14.34 -13.00
CA SER A 499 -6.53 15.14 -13.93
C SER A 499 -6.98 14.32 -15.12
N ARG A 500 -8.16 14.67 -15.67
CA ARG A 500 -8.57 14.23 -16.99
C ARG A 500 -7.84 15.07 -18.02
N SER A 501 -7.10 14.42 -18.92
CA SER A 501 -6.36 15.13 -19.97
C SER A 501 -6.87 14.77 -21.36
N TYR A 502 -6.84 15.74 -22.24
CA TYR A 502 -7.18 15.60 -23.66
C TYR A 502 -5.94 15.96 -24.48
N THR A 503 -5.52 15.06 -25.34
CA THR A 503 -4.33 15.24 -26.16
C THR A 503 -4.69 15.08 -27.62
N ILE A 504 -4.28 16.03 -28.45
CA ILE A 504 -4.32 15.92 -29.91
C ILE A 504 -2.87 15.88 -30.41
N SER A 505 -2.56 14.91 -31.23
CA SER A 505 -1.22 14.80 -31.86
C SER A 505 -1.32 14.48 -33.34
N ILE A 506 -0.35 14.97 -34.08
CA ILE A 506 -0.15 14.68 -35.49
C ILE A 506 1.26 14.15 -35.64
N GLY A 507 1.40 12.89 -36.07
CA GLY A 507 2.66 12.26 -36.41
C GLY A 507 2.88 12.37 -37.93
N LEU A 508 4.06 12.77 -38.32
CA LEU A 508 4.48 12.88 -39.72
C LEU A 508 5.70 11.97 -39.93
N ASP A 509 5.60 11.06 -40.89
CA ASP A 509 6.71 10.20 -41.34
C ASP A 509 7.24 10.77 -42.67
N PHE A 510 8.54 10.99 -42.78
CA PHE A 510 9.22 11.58 -43.92
C PHE A 510 10.01 10.55 -44.73
#